data_f7f576f12d3bb4de05c98cc6a57b4b51
#
_entry.id   f7f576f12d3bb4de05c98cc6a57b4b51
#
_cell.length_a   1.000
_cell.length_b   1.000
_cell.length_c   1.000
_cell.angle_alpha   90.00
_cell.angle_beta   90.00
_cell.angle_gamma   90.00
#
_symmetry.space_group_name_H-M   'P 1'
#
loop_
_entity.id
_entity.type
_entity.pdbx_description
1 polymer ?
#
loop_
_entity_poly.entity_id
_entity_poly.type
_entity_poly.pdbx_seq_one_letter_code
_entity_poly.pdbx_strand_id
1 'polypeptide(L)'
;IKMRVVSIGDLVTDYYYEDGKLIGANGGVTSHNIIANLAKMGIKTSTFACCGNDIQGKIAINSLEKINVDVENIKIIENVRTRCFHVSYYTDNGKLSFTSKKRCPFCNNKKWYDESLLDTDFILSNIKEDDILVFDNLNEKNQLIIDNTKNKKIIDLGQYFELEKMSDDEIIKKLENKLEIINFNERVTKYLLNRFNLKNDIELYNIIKPNLMTITRGENGATFIVENNVYNFKLLVKGNVVDSTGAGDA
;
A
#
# COMPACT_ATOMS: atom_id res chain seq x y z
N ILE A 1 -12.76 -8.43 -22.47
CA ILE A 1 -12.87 -8.39 -21.00
C ILE A 1 -11.98 -7.26 -20.53
N LYS A 2 -12.54 -6.19 -19.99
CA LYS A 2 -11.75 -5.07 -19.45
C LYS A 2 -11.48 -5.36 -17.98
N MET A 3 -10.37 -6.02 -17.70
CA MET A 3 -9.83 -6.22 -16.36
C MET A 3 -9.75 -4.90 -15.59
N ARG A 4 -10.17 -4.88 -14.34
CA ARG A 4 -10.11 -3.72 -13.45
C ARG A 4 -9.21 -4.07 -12.27
N VAL A 5 -8.33 -3.14 -11.87
CA VAL A 5 -7.53 -3.26 -10.65
C VAL A 5 -8.20 -2.46 -9.55
N VAL A 6 -8.39 -3.09 -8.40
CA VAL A 6 -9.21 -2.55 -7.31
C VAL A 6 -8.39 -2.56 -6.02
N SER A 7 -8.14 -1.40 -5.44
CA SER A 7 -7.55 -1.32 -4.11
C SER A 7 -8.60 -1.46 -3.01
N ILE A 8 -8.20 -2.07 -1.92
CA ILE A 8 -9.02 -2.22 -0.71
C ILE A 8 -8.18 -1.75 0.48
N GLY A 9 -8.66 -0.73 1.18
CA GLY A 9 -7.91 -0.23 2.33
C GLY A 9 -8.32 1.18 2.76
N ASP A 10 -7.40 1.84 3.44
CA ASP A 10 -7.58 3.20 3.96
C ASP A 10 -7.59 4.23 2.85
N LEU A 11 -8.33 5.31 3.08
CA LEU A 11 -8.18 6.55 2.35
C LEU A 11 -7.52 7.59 3.26
N VAL A 12 -6.39 8.12 2.83
CA VAL A 12 -5.52 8.97 3.63
C VAL A 12 -5.22 10.26 2.87
N THR A 13 -5.04 11.35 3.60
CA THR A 13 -4.53 12.60 3.05
C THR A 13 -3.16 12.90 3.61
N ASP A 14 -2.18 13.09 2.73
CA ASP A 14 -0.84 13.55 3.05
C ASP A 14 -0.76 15.07 2.90
N TYR A 15 -0.31 15.76 3.95
CA TYR A 15 0.02 17.17 3.94
C TYR A 15 1.54 17.33 3.86
N TYR A 16 2.00 18.00 2.82
CA TYR A 16 3.41 18.20 2.53
C TYR A 16 3.91 19.53 3.04
N TYR A 17 5.01 19.50 3.78
CA TYR A 17 5.63 20.69 4.35
C TYR A 17 7.10 20.77 3.93
N GLU A 18 7.53 21.98 3.59
CA GLU A 18 8.92 22.32 3.35
C GLU A 18 9.26 23.52 4.24
N ASP A 19 10.34 23.42 5.02
CA ASP A 19 10.75 24.44 5.99
C ASP A 19 9.60 24.91 6.91
N GLY A 20 8.75 23.99 7.32
CA GLY A 20 7.60 24.25 8.19
C GLY A 20 6.40 24.92 7.51
N LYS A 21 6.47 25.20 6.22
CA LYS A 21 5.35 25.75 5.44
C LYS A 21 4.60 24.65 4.71
N LEU A 22 3.28 24.70 4.74
CA LEU A 22 2.44 23.81 3.96
C LEU A 22 2.58 24.15 2.47
N ILE A 23 3.08 23.19 1.67
CA ILE A 23 3.29 23.33 0.23
C ILE A 23 2.25 22.57 -0.61
N GLY A 24 1.52 21.64 -0.01
CA GLY A 24 0.50 20.89 -0.72
C GLY A 24 -0.18 19.83 0.14
N ALA A 25 -1.25 19.27 -0.43
CA ALA A 25 -1.93 18.11 0.12
C ALA A 25 -2.47 17.22 -1.02
N ASN A 26 -2.40 15.91 -0.83
CA ASN A 26 -2.89 14.93 -1.82
C ASN A 26 -3.37 13.68 -1.10
N GLY A 27 -4.06 12.79 -1.82
CA GLY A 27 -4.28 11.43 -1.36
C GLY A 27 -2.96 10.68 -1.21
N GLY A 28 -2.90 9.79 -0.22
CA GLY A 28 -1.72 9.02 0.10
C GLY A 28 -2.05 7.59 0.48
N VAL A 29 -1.10 6.89 1.03
CA VAL A 29 -1.04 5.47 1.38
C VAL A 29 -0.77 4.56 0.17
N THR A 30 -0.13 3.41 0.43
CA THR A 30 0.39 2.49 -0.60
C THR A 30 -0.68 2.02 -1.58
N SER A 31 -1.81 1.52 -1.10
CA SER A 31 -2.89 1.04 -1.97
C SER A 31 -3.46 2.13 -2.89
N HIS A 32 -3.60 3.36 -2.38
CA HIS A 32 -4.02 4.54 -3.14
C HIS A 32 -2.97 4.90 -4.21
N ASN A 33 -1.70 4.92 -3.85
CA ASN A 33 -0.61 5.27 -4.77
C ASN A 33 -0.49 4.27 -5.91
N ILE A 34 -0.61 2.96 -5.63
CA ILE A 34 -0.58 1.91 -6.65
C ILE A 34 -1.68 2.13 -7.69
N ILE A 35 -2.95 2.27 -7.26
CA ILE A 35 -4.04 2.46 -8.23
C ILE A 35 -3.95 3.81 -8.96
N ALA A 36 -3.43 4.84 -8.30
CA ALA A 36 -3.18 6.14 -8.92
C ALA A 36 -2.15 6.03 -10.05
N ASN A 37 -1.07 5.30 -9.84
CA ASN A 37 -0.05 5.06 -10.86
C ASN A 37 -0.59 4.22 -12.02
N LEU A 38 -1.33 3.15 -11.73
CA LEU A 38 -1.97 2.31 -12.75
C LEU A 38 -3.01 3.09 -13.58
N ALA A 39 -3.79 3.97 -12.94
CA ALA A 39 -4.73 4.84 -13.65
C ALA A 39 -4.03 5.79 -14.63
N LYS A 40 -2.91 6.40 -14.21
CA LYS A 40 -2.07 7.24 -15.08
C LYS A 40 -1.50 6.47 -16.27
N MET A 41 -1.29 5.17 -16.13
CA MET A 41 -0.88 4.26 -17.22
C MET A 41 -2.06 3.82 -18.11
N GLY A 42 -3.28 4.31 -17.87
CA GLY A 42 -4.48 3.98 -18.64
C GLY A 42 -5.15 2.67 -18.24
N ILE A 43 -4.77 2.07 -17.14
CA ILE A 43 -5.42 0.88 -16.59
C ILE A 43 -6.71 1.30 -15.89
N LYS A 44 -7.79 0.54 -16.08
CA LYS A 44 -9.04 0.78 -15.37
C LYS A 44 -8.86 0.42 -13.89
N THR A 45 -9.10 1.39 -13.02
CA THR A 45 -8.92 1.24 -11.57
C THR A 45 -10.15 1.68 -10.79
N SER A 46 -10.32 1.12 -9.59
CA SER A 46 -11.34 1.49 -8.62
C SER A 46 -10.80 1.30 -7.21
N THR A 47 -11.51 1.79 -6.20
CA THR A 47 -11.16 1.58 -4.81
C THR A 47 -12.38 1.32 -3.94
N PHE A 48 -12.26 0.36 -3.02
CA PHE A 48 -13.13 0.22 -1.86
C PHE A 48 -12.42 0.81 -0.66
N ALA A 49 -12.93 1.91 -0.16
CA ALA A 49 -12.35 2.61 0.97
C ALA A 49 -13.43 3.28 1.82
N CYS A 50 -13.02 3.82 2.96
CA CYS A 50 -13.85 4.67 3.76
C CYS A 50 -13.10 5.97 4.10
N CYS A 51 -13.85 7.04 4.29
CA CYS A 51 -13.32 8.30 4.83
C CYS A 51 -14.40 9.04 5.62
N GLY A 52 -14.00 10.06 6.37
CA GLY A 52 -14.92 10.96 7.04
C GLY A 52 -15.53 11.97 6.07
N ASN A 53 -16.68 12.55 6.46
CA ASN A 53 -17.26 13.71 5.79
C ASN A 53 -16.50 14.99 6.19
N ASP A 54 -15.23 15.07 5.83
CA ASP A 54 -14.34 16.19 6.17
C ASP A 54 -13.50 16.64 4.96
N ILE A 55 -12.71 17.71 5.16
CA ILE A 55 -11.86 18.26 4.09
C ILE A 55 -10.80 17.26 3.65
N GLN A 56 -10.29 16.45 4.55
CA GLN A 56 -9.28 15.44 4.27
C GLN A 56 -9.85 14.33 3.36
N GLY A 57 -11.05 13.84 3.67
CA GLY A 57 -11.74 12.87 2.80
C GLY A 57 -11.97 13.42 1.39
N LYS A 58 -12.40 14.69 1.29
CA LYS A 58 -12.58 15.36 -0.01
C LYS A 58 -11.27 15.49 -0.79
N ILE A 59 -10.16 15.85 -0.14
CA ILE A 59 -8.84 15.94 -0.79
C ILE A 59 -8.44 14.57 -1.35
N ALA A 60 -8.55 13.52 -0.54
CA ALA A 60 -8.17 12.18 -0.95
C ALA A 60 -9.04 11.65 -2.10
N ILE A 61 -10.37 11.80 -2.04
CA ILE A 61 -11.28 11.42 -3.13
C ILE A 61 -10.95 12.19 -4.41
N ASN A 62 -10.86 13.53 -4.34
CA ASN A 62 -10.59 14.38 -5.50
C ASN A 62 -9.24 14.04 -6.16
N SER A 63 -8.25 13.57 -5.38
CA SER A 63 -6.96 13.18 -5.93
C SER A 63 -7.05 11.95 -6.85
N LEU A 64 -7.98 11.04 -6.57
CA LEU A 64 -8.27 9.86 -7.38
C LEU A 64 -9.16 10.21 -8.58
N GLU A 65 -10.21 10.99 -8.38
CA GLU A 65 -11.11 11.41 -9.45
C GLU A 65 -10.39 12.15 -10.58
N LYS A 66 -9.46 13.05 -10.24
CA LYS A 66 -8.66 13.82 -11.19
C LYS A 66 -7.84 12.95 -12.16
N ILE A 67 -7.57 11.72 -11.81
CA ILE A 67 -6.81 10.76 -12.61
C ILE A 67 -7.67 9.59 -13.10
N ASN A 68 -8.99 9.75 -13.07
CA ASN A 68 -9.99 8.79 -13.57
C ASN A 68 -10.00 7.43 -12.82
N VAL A 69 -9.68 7.41 -11.54
CA VAL A 69 -9.98 6.25 -10.68
C VAL A 69 -11.48 6.28 -10.36
N ASP A 70 -12.14 5.14 -10.48
CA ASP A 70 -13.52 4.97 -10.07
C ASP A 70 -13.62 4.98 -8.53
N VAL A 71 -14.30 5.98 -7.99
CA VAL A 71 -14.46 6.25 -6.54
C VAL A 71 -15.87 5.95 -6.01
N GLU A 72 -16.75 5.37 -6.82
CA GLU A 72 -18.15 5.11 -6.45
C GLU A 72 -18.30 4.20 -5.21
N ASN A 73 -17.28 3.38 -4.94
CA ASN A 73 -17.27 2.47 -3.79
C ASN A 73 -16.56 3.04 -2.54
N ILE A 74 -16.32 4.34 -2.51
CA ILE A 74 -15.84 5.02 -1.30
C ILE A 74 -17.02 5.35 -0.40
N LYS A 75 -17.02 4.80 0.82
CA LYS A 75 -18.04 5.08 1.83
C LYS A 75 -17.64 6.30 2.66
N ILE A 76 -18.46 7.36 2.59
CA ILE A 76 -18.31 8.55 3.44
C ILE A 76 -19.06 8.30 4.74
N ILE A 77 -18.38 8.45 5.89
CA ILE A 77 -18.93 8.14 7.21
C ILE A 77 -19.04 9.44 8.02
N GLU A 78 -20.23 9.69 8.55
CA GLU A 78 -20.47 10.86 9.40
C GLU A 78 -19.78 10.73 10.76
N ASN A 79 -19.35 11.86 11.31
CA ASN A 79 -18.70 11.95 12.62
C ASN A 79 -17.38 11.15 12.77
N VAL A 80 -16.78 10.77 11.64
CA VAL A 80 -15.47 10.13 11.57
C VAL A 80 -14.50 11.11 10.91
N ARG A 81 -13.23 11.08 11.33
CA ARG A 81 -12.17 11.85 10.70
C ARG A 81 -11.36 10.99 9.75
N THR A 82 -11.13 11.52 8.56
CA THR A 82 -10.21 10.92 7.61
C THR A 82 -8.80 10.95 8.16
N ARG A 83 -8.10 9.85 8.04
CA ARG A 83 -6.69 9.73 8.42
C ARG A 83 -5.83 10.70 7.61
N CYS A 84 -4.88 11.33 8.25
CA CYS A 84 -3.92 12.17 7.55
C CYS A 84 -2.51 12.03 8.13
N PHE A 85 -1.52 12.26 7.28
CA PHE A 85 -0.13 12.33 7.65
C PHE A 85 0.41 13.73 7.42
N HIS A 86 1.38 14.07 8.22
CA HIS A 86 2.16 15.29 8.11
C HIS A 86 3.54 14.87 7.57
N VAL A 87 3.81 15.14 6.32
CA VAL A 87 5.05 14.80 5.65
C VAL A 87 5.91 16.06 5.57
N SER A 88 7.03 16.07 6.29
CA SER A 88 7.95 17.20 6.29
C SER A 88 9.23 16.82 5.58
N TYR A 89 9.56 17.57 4.55
CA TYR A 89 10.82 17.46 3.83
C TYR A 89 11.91 18.28 4.53
N TYR A 90 13.10 17.73 4.56
CA TYR A 90 14.31 18.40 5.06
C TYR A 90 15.54 17.84 4.37
N THR A 91 16.61 18.63 4.34
CA THR A 91 17.89 18.19 3.79
C THR A 91 18.79 17.70 4.91
N ASP A 92 19.20 16.44 4.84
CA ASP A 92 20.16 15.85 5.77
C ASP A 92 21.41 15.41 4.98
N ASN A 93 22.57 15.98 5.33
CA ASN A 93 23.87 15.72 4.69
C ASN A 93 23.80 15.80 3.14
N GLY A 94 23.07 16.79 2.61
CA GLY A 94 22.90 17.01 1.17
C GLY A 94 21.94 16.03 0.48
N LYS A 95 21.23 15.18 1.24
CA LYS A 95 20.18 14.29 0.73
C LYS A 95 18.83 14.77 1.23
N LEU A 96 17.85 14.78 0.33
CA LEU A 96 16.46 15.05 0.72
C LEU A 96 15.94 13.87 1.55
N SER A 97 15.44 14.17 2.72
CA SER A 97 14.84 13.22 3.65
C SER A 97 13.44 13.71 4.04
N PHE A 98 12.61 12.83 4.55
CA PHE A 98 11.31 13.22 5.07
C PHE A 98 10.97 12.51 6.38
N THR A 99 10.11 13.14 7.17
CA THR A 99 9.48 12.53 8.35
C THR A 99 7.97 12.57 8.17
N SER A 100 7.28 11.54 8.63
CA SER A 100 5.82 11.54 8.69
C SER A 100 5.33 11.41 10.12
N LYS A 101 4.36 12.24 10.50
CA LYS A 101 3.69 12.16 11.81
C LYS A 101 2.26 11.66 11.62
N LYS A 102 1.94 10.59 12.33
CA LYS A 102 0.58 10.00 12.35
C LYS A 102 -0.35 10.82 13.27
N ARG A 103 -0.49 12.11 13.01
CA ARG A 103 -1.38 13.01 13.75
C ARG A 103 -1.95 14.07 12.83
N CYS A 104 -3.18 14.48 13.07
CA CYS A 104 -3.75 15.61 12.35
C CYS A 104 -2.87 16.86 12.57
N PRO A 105 -2.36 17.49 11.50
CA PRO A 105 -1.53 18.70 11.62
C PRO A 105 -2.28 19.89 12.21
N PHE A 106 -3.62 19.90 12.17
CA PHE A 106 -4.44 21.00 12.63
C PHE A 106 -4.91 20.88 14.08
N CYS A 107 -5.33 19.67 14.51
CA CYS A 107 -5.86 19.46 15.84
C CYS A 107 -5.01 18.54 16.72
N ASN A 108 -3.89 18.05 16.20
CA ASN A 108 -2.98 17.10 16.88
C ASN A 108 -3.66 15.84 17.42
N ASN A 109 -4.87 15.52 16.96
CA ASN A 109 -5.65 14.39 17.41
C ASN A 109 -5.15 13.10 16.73
N LYS A 110 -5.08 11.98 17.50
CA LYS A 110 -4.75 10.66 17.01
C LYS A 110 -5.95 9.83 16.59
N LYS A 111 -7.17 10.29 16.91
CA LYS A 111 -8.39 9.58 16.55
C LYS A 111 -8.71 9.86 15.09
N TRP A 112 -8.51 8.88 14.29
CA TRP A 112 -8.90 8.81 12.89
C TRP A 112 -9.82 7.65 12.65
N TYR A 113 -10.24 7.58 11.41
CA TYR A 113 -10.86 6.42 10.84
C TYR A 113 -10.02 5.17 11.15
N ASP A 114 -10.73 4.13 11.50
CA ASP A 114 -10.22 2.79 11.75
C ASP A 114 -10.67 1.89 10.59
N GLU A 115 -9.80 1.02 10.09
CA GLU A 115 -10.11 0.03 9.06
C GLU A 115 -11.26 -0.91 9.46
N SER A 116 -11.60 -0.99 10.76
CA SER A 116 -12.78 -1.68 11.25
C SER A 116 -14.09 -1.16 10.64
N LEU A 117 -14.09 0.04 10.07
CA LEU A 117 -15.24 0.65 9.41
C LEU A 117 -15.43 0.17 7.95
N LEU A 118 -14.48 -0.56 7.37
CA LEU A 118 -14.68 -1.21 6.08
C LEU A 118 -15.81 -2.25 6.17
N ASP A 119 -16.76 -2.11 5.29
CA ASP A 119 -17.92 -3.02 5.17
C ASP A 119 -17.53 -4.19 4.26
N THR A 120 -17.07 -5.27 4.87
CA THR A 120 -16.58 -6.45 4.14
C THR A 120 -17.67 -7.13 3.33
N ASP A 121 -18.92 -7.15 3.81
CA ASP A 121 -20.02 -7.78 3.09
C ASP A 121 -20.39 -6.96 1.85
N PHE A 122 -20.40 -5.64 1.97
CA PHE A 122 -20.55 -4.75 0.82
C PHE A 122 -19.42 -4.95 -0.21
N ILE A 123 -18.16 -5.02 0.24
CA ILE A 123 -17.01 -5.23 -0.64
C ILE A 123 -17.13 -6.57 -1.36
N LEU A 124 -17.36 -7.67 -0.64
CA LEU A 124 -17.51 -9.01 -1.21
C LEU A 124 -18.66 -9.12 -2.22
N SER A 125 -19.74 -8.37 -1.99
CA SER A 125 -20.90 -8.34 -2.89
C SER A 125 -20.70 -7.50 -4.15
N ASN A 126 -19.68 -6.60 -4.18
CA ASN A 126 -19.44 -5.66 -5.27
C ASN A 126 -18.14 -5.89 -6.03
N ILE A 127 -17.28 -6.80 -5.56
CA ILE A 127 -16.12 -7.28 -6.31
C ILE A 127 -16.60 -8.09 -7.51
N LYS A 128 -16.06 -7.79 -8.70
CA LYS A 128 -16.35 -8.54 -9.92
C LYS A 128 -15.37 -9.70 -10.09
N GLU A 129 -15.80 -10.76 -10.74
CA GLU A 129 -14.99 -11.99 -10.92
C GLU A 129 -13.62 -11.73 -11.56
N ASP A 130 -13.56 -10.78 -12.50
CA ASP A 130 -12.33 -10.43 -13.23
C ASP A 130 -11.51 -9.30 -12.56
N ASP A 131 -11.91 -8.81 -11.39
CA ASP A 131 -11.15 -7.79 -10.67
C ASP A 131 -9.82 -8.37 -10.15
N ILE A 132 -8.76 -7.58 -10.20
CA ILE A 132 -7.51 -7.84 -9.47
C ILE A 132 -7.52 -6.99 -8.21
N LEU A 133 -7.37 -7.62 -7.06
CA LEU A 133 -7.45 -6.95 -5.76
C LEU A 133 -6.07 -6.57 -5.26
N VAL A 134 -5.90 -5.34 -4.80
CA VAL A 134 -4.65 -4.79 -4.25
C VAL A 134 -4.85 -4.44 -2.79
N PHE A 135 -3.93 -4.91 -1.95
CA PHE A 135 -3.90 -4.67 -0.52
C PHE A 135 -2.52 -4.14 -0.10
N ASP A 136 -2.46 -3.38 0.98
CA ASP A 136 -1.21 -2.87 1.56
C ASP A 136 -0.95 -3.35 3.00
N ASN A 137 -1.84 -4.19 3.52
CA ASN A 137 -1.70 -4.79 4.84
C ASN A 137 -2.51 -6.08 4.98
N LEU A 138 -2.29 -6.81 6.08
CA LEU A 138 -2.92 -8.11 6.41
C LEU A 138 -3.85 -8.01 7.62
N ASN A 139 -4.51 -6.88 7.82
CA ASN A 139 -5.50 -6.75 8.88
C ASN A 139 -6.64 -7.78 8.73
N GLU A 140 -7.46 -7.93 9.76
CA GLU A 140 -8.53 -8.93 9.79
C GLU A 140 -9.55 -8.77 8.66
N LYS A 141 -9.89 -7.53 8.29
CA LYS A 141 -10.83 -7.23 7.21
C LYS A 141 -10.29 -7.62 5.84
N ASN A 142 -9.05 -7.23 5.56
CA ASN A 142 -8.36 -7.61 4.33
C ASN A 142 -8.18 -9.12 4.25
N GLN A 143 -7.82 -9.77 5.36
CA GLN A 143 -7.70 -11.22 5.39
C GLN A 143 -9.04 -11.92 5.10
N LEU A 144 -10.14 -11.41 5.66
CA LEU A 144 -11.47 -11.95 5.38
C LEU A 144 -11.79 -11.88 3.88
N ILE A 145 -11.48 -10.77 3.21
CA ILE A 145 -11.70 -10.63 1.77
C ILE A 145 -10.77 -11.56 0.98
N ILE A 146 -9.49 -11.64 1.36
CA ILE A 146 -8.51 -12.53 0.73
C ILE A 146 -8.98 -13.99 0.77
N ASP A 147 -9.50 -14.43 1.91
CA ASP A 147 -9.91 -15.81 2.11
C ASP A 147 -11.26 -16.16 1.45
N ASN A 148 -12.12 -15.16 1.21
CA ASN A 148 -13.45 -15.37 0.66
C ASN A 148 -13.61 -15.00 -0.83
N THR A 149 -12.52 -14.67 -1.53
CA THR A 149 -12.56 -14.37 -2.97
C THR A 149 -11.61 -15.29 -3.75
N LYS A 150 -11.98 -15.59 -5.01
CA LYS A 150 -11.13 -16.30 -5.96
C LYS A 150 -10.30 -15.37 -6.85
N ASN A 151 -10.49 -14.07 -6.72
CA ASN A 151 -9.80 -13.04 -7.49
C ASN A 151 -8.27 -13.15 -7.34
N LYS A 152 -7.55 -12.70 -8.35
CA LYS A 152 -6.11 -12.47 -8.25
C LYS A 152 -5.82 -11.40 -7.21
N LYS A 153 -4.83 -11.62 -6.36
CA LYS A 153 -4.51 -10.75 -5.24
C LYS A 153 -3.07 -10.30 -5.30
N ILE A 154 -2.89 -9.00 -5.13
CA ILE A 154 -1.58 -8.34 -5.03
C ILE A 154 -1.47 -7.74 -3.64
N ILE A 155 -0.38 -7.98 -2.96
CA ILE A 155 -0.10 -7.37 -1.67
C ILE A 155 1.24 -6.62 -1.73
N ASP A 156 1.25 -5.37 -1.27
CA ASP A 156 2.46 -4.63 -0.95
C ASP A 156 2.62 -4.51 0.56
N LEU A 157 3.57 -5.25 1.11
CA LEU A 157 3.89 -5.19 2.54
C LEU A 157 5.12 -4.30 2.78
N GLY A 158 4.91 -2.99 2.80
CA GLY A 158 5.94 -2.01 3.11
C GLY A 158 6.30 -1.91 4.61
N GLN A 159 5.51 -2.49 5.50
CA GLN A 159 5.68 -2.44 6.95
C GLN A 159 5.52 -3.82 7.58
N TYR A 160 6.30 -4.11 8.64
CA TYR A 160 6.25 -5.40 9.33
C TYR A 160 5.60 -5.35 10.73
N PHE A 161 5.13 -4.18 11.18
CA PHE A 161 4.58 -4.02 12.55
C PHE A 161 3.37 -4.90 12.84
N GLU A 162 2.59 -5.25 11.82
CA GLU A 162 1.49 -6.20 12.00
C GLU A 162 2.02 -7.63 12.12
N LEU A 163 3.05 -7.96 11.34
CA LEU A 163 3.68 -9.27 11.38
C LEU A 163 4.34 -9.57 12.73
N GLU A 164 4.83 -8.53 13.43
CA GLU A 164 5.42 -8.69 14.78
C GLU A 164 4.42 -9.24 15.82
N LYS A 165 3.13 -9.00 15.59
CA LYS A 165 2.06 -9.42 16.50
C LYS A 165 1.53 -10.83 16.20
N MET A 166 1.95 -11.42 15.10
CA MET A 166 1.49 -12.73 14.62
C MET A 166 2.52 -13.80 14.97
N SER A 167 2.10 -15.03 15.16
CA SER A 167 3.00 -16.20 15.18
C SER A 167 3.53 -16.49 13.76
N ASP A 168 4.58 -17.28 13.64
CA ASP A 168 5.15 -17.69 12.35
C ASP A 168 4.13 -18.47 11.52
N ASP A 169 3.41 -19.39 12.16
CA ASP A 169 2.34 -20.16 11.52
C ASP A 169 1.21 -19.27 11.00
N GLU A 170 0.84 -18.21 11.74
CA GLU A 170 -0.17 -17.26 11.30
C GLU A 170 0.28 -16.47 10.07
N ILE A 171 1.55 -16.02 10.03
CA ILE A 171 2.11 -15.31 8.88
C ILE A 171 2.09 -16.23 7.64
N ILE A 172 2.59 -17.44 7.79
CA ILE A 172 2.62 -18.43 6.70
C ILE A 172 1.20 -18.71 6.21
N LYS A 173 0.26 -19.03 7.11
CA LYS A 173 -1.13 -19.31 6.77
C LYS A 173 -1.81 -18.16 6.04
N LYS A 174 -1.46 -16.92 6.34
CA LYS A 174 -2.02 -15.73 5.69
C LYS A 174 -1.47 -15.52 4.28
N LEU A 175 -0.23 -15.87 4.02
CA LEU A 175 0.48 -15.55 2.78
C LEU A 175 0.59 -16.72 1.81
N GLU A 176 0.74 -17.97 2.30
CA GLU A 176 1.06 -19.14 1.48
C GLU A 176 -0.03 -19.46 0.44
N ASN A 177 0.40 -19.61 -0.84
CA ASN A 177 -0.43 -20.02 -1.98
C ASN A 177 -1.68 -19.15 -2.26
N LYS A 178 -1.73 -17.93 -1.76
CA LYS A 178 -2.93 -17.08 -1.88
C LYS A 178 -2.75 -15.90 -2.83
N LEU A 179 -1.52 -15.57 -3.20
CA LEU A 179 -1.18 -14.33 -3.81
C LEU A 179 -0.68 -14.51 -5.25
N GLU A 180 -1.18 -13.70 -6.15
CA GLU A 180 -0.61 -13.55 -7.49
C GLU A 180 0.74 -12.86 -7.42
N ILE A 181 0.78 -11.71 -6.72
CA ILE A 181 2.00 -10.93 -6.51
C ILE A 181 2.11 -10.55 -5.05
N ILE A 182 3.30 -10.69 -4.48
CA ILE A 182 3.65 -10.07 -3.23
C ILE A 182 4.87 -9.17 -3.42
N ASN A 183 4.78 -7.94 -2.92
CA ASN A 183 5.89 -7.02 -2.84
C ASN A 183 6.35 -6.84 -1.40
N PHE A 184 7.66 -6.89 -1.19
CA PHE A 184 8.32 -6.50 0.04
C PHE A 184 9.35 -5.40 -0.26
N ASN A 185 9.60 -4.54 0.69
CA ASN A 185 10.83 -3.76 0.67
C ASN A 185 11.97 -4.54 1.36
N GLU A 186 13.19 -4.07 1.19
CA GLU A 186 14.39 -4.71 1.77
C GLU A 186 14.30 -4.89 3.29
N ARG A 187 13.67 -3.93 4.00
CA ARG A 187 13.52 -3.98 5.46
C ARG A 187 12.59 -5.10 5.90
N VAL A 188 11.45 -5.25 5.26
CA VAL A 188 10.48 -6.33 5.54
C VAL A 188 11.10 -7.67 5.17
N THR A 189 11.79 -7.76 4.04
CA THR A 189 12.50 -8.98 3.63
C THR A 189 13.52 -9.40 4.67
N LYS A 190 14.41 -8.51 5.10
CA LYS A 190 15.42 -8.81 6.16
C LYS A 190 14.75 -9.26 7.46
N TYR A 191 13.64 -8.62 7.84
CA TYR A 191 12.89 -9.02 9.03
C TYR A 191 12.37 -10.46 8.92
N LEU A 192 11.74 -10.83 7.80
CA LEU A 192 11.20 -12.17 7.58
C LEU A 192 12.30 -13.24 7.46
N LEU A 193 13.39 -12.95 6.77
CA LEU A 193 14.53 -13.85 6.67
C LEU A 193 15.09 -14.18 8.07
N ASN A 194 15.32 -13.16 8.89
CA ASN A 194 15.82 -13.35 10.25
C ASN A 194 14.82 -14.10 11.12
N ARG A 195 13.55 -13.76 11.04
CA ARG A 195 12.49 -14.35 11.84
C ARG A 195 12.30 -15.84 11.56
N PHE A 196 12.31 -16.23 10.29
CA PHE A 196 12.16 -17.62 9.87
C PHE A 196 13.50 -18.38 9.78
N ASN A 197 14.61 -17.75 10.19
CA ASN A 197 15.97 -18.32 10.09
C ASN A 197 16.33 -18.79 8.67
N LEU A 198 16.00 -17.97 7.67
CA LEU A 198 16.23 -18.23 6.25
C LEU A 198 17.53 -17.58 5.77
N LYS A 199 18.19 -18.19 4.79
CA LYS A 199 19.48 -17.74 4.26
C LYS A 199 19.36 -16.75 3.11
N ASN A 200 18.27 -16.81 2.36
CA ASN A 200 18.10 -16.01 1.13
C ASN A 200 16.63 -15.86 0.73
N ASP A 201 16.38 -15.00 -0.25
CA ASP A 201 15.06 -14.64 -0.75
C ASP A 201 14.31 -15.82 -1.38
N ILE A 202 15.03 -16.81 -1.97
CA ILE A 202 14.40 -18.02 -2.56
C ILE A 202 13.76 -18.86 -1.47
N GLU A 203 14.40 -18.98 -0.32
CA GLU A 203 13.82 -19.74 0.79
C GLU A 203 12.53 -19.08 1.29
N LEU A 204 12.48 -17.73 1.33
CA LEU A 204 11.26 -16.98 1.65
C LEU A 204 10.17 -17.18 0.58
N TYR A 205 10.55 -17.10 -0.71
CA TYR A 205 9.66 -17.39 -1.82
C TYR A 205 9.04 -18.80 -1.70
N ASN A 206 9.85 -19.80 -1.36
CA ASN A 206 9.41 -21.19 -1.23
C ASN A 206 8.47 -21.44 -0.03
N ILE A 207 8.49 -20.57 0.98
CA ILE A 207 7.51 -20.61 2.08
C ILE A 207 6.20 -19.98 1.64
N ILE A 208 6.23 -18.80 1.02
CA ILE A 208 5.03 -18.01 0.66
C ILE A 208 4.37 -18.54 -0.61
N LYS A 209 5.16 -18.97 -1.58
CA LYS A 209 4.72 -19.52 -2.88
C LYS A 209 3.75 -18.61 -3.66
N PRO A 210 4.05 -17.33 -3.83
CA PRO A 210 3.28 -16.48 -4.72
C PRO A 210 3.62 -16.83 -6.18
N ASN A 211 2.81 -16.39 -7.15
CA ASN A 211 3.22 -16.51 -8.55
C ASN A 211 4.43 -15.61 -8.85
N LEU A 212 4.46 -14.43 -8.27
CA LEU A 212 5.59 -13.50 -8.35
C LEU A 212 5.88 -12.88 -6.98
N MET A 213 7.14 -12.94 -6.53
CA MET A 213 7.62 -12.14 -5.42
C MET A 213 8.53 -11.04 -5.93
N THR A 214 8.26 -9.80 -5.52
CA THR A 214 9.11 -8.65 -5.81
C THR A 214 9.72 -8.11 -4.52
N ILE A 215 10.97 -7.65 -4.59
CA ILE A 215 11.66 -7.05 -3.46
C ILE A 215 12.30 -5.74 -3.91
N THR A 216 11.80 -4.61 -3.41
CA THR A 216 12.38 -3.31 -3.70
C THR A 216 13.59 -3.04 -2.78
N ARG A 217 14.71 -2.57 -3.36
CA ARG A 217 16.00 -2.39 -2.67
C ARG A 217 16.52 -0.95 -2.76
N GLY A 218 15.63 0.02 -2.91
CA GLY A 218 15.99 1.43 -3.05
C GLY A 218 16.98 1.66 -4.20
N GLU A 219 18.08 2.32 -3.92
CA GLU A 219 19.12 2.61 -4.93
C GLU A 219 19.78 1.35 -5.55
N ASN A 220 19.64 0.20 -4.93
CA ASN A 220 20.14 -1.06 -5.43
C ASN A 220 19.20 -1.75 -6.43
N GLY A 221 18.04 -1.12 -6.73
CA GLY A 221 17.08 -1.63 -7.71
C GLY A 221 16.04 -2.56 -7.11
N ALA A 222 15.76 -3.69 -7.78
CA ALA A 222 14.74 -4.64 -7.35
C ALA A 222 15.13 -6.08 -7.71
N THR A 223 14.60 -7.02 -6.95
CA THR A 223 14.68 -8.47 -7.21
C THR A 223 13.28 -8.98 -7.52
N PHE A 224 13.17 -9.83 -8.55
CA PHE A 224 11.95 -10.53 -8.93
C PHE A 224 12.21 -12.02 -8.84
N ILE A 225 11.30 -12.77 -8.22
CA ILE A 225 11.39 -14.22 -8.12
C ILE A 225 10.08 -14.83 -8.64
N VAL A 226 10.22 -15.68 -9.65
CA VAL A 226 9.14 -16.40 -10.28
C VAL A 226 9.64 -17.81 -10.64
N GLU A 227 8.87 -18.85 -10.30
CA GLU A 227 9.20 -20.25 -10.58
C GLU A 227 10.64 -20.61 -10.13
N ASN A 228 11.06 -20.13 -8.96
CA ASN A 228 12.42 -20.27 -8.40
C ASN A 228 13.55 -19.60 -9.20
N ASN A 229 13.24 -18.85 -10.24
CA ASN A 229 14.24 -18.03 -10.96
C ASN A 229 14.33 -16.65 -10.33
N VAL A 230 15.55 -16.17 -10.13
CA VAL A 230 15.85 -14.85 -9.55
C VAL A 230 16.33 -13.89 -10.62
N TYR A 231 15.66 -12.78 -10.76
CA TYR A 231 16.00 -11.70 -11.69
C TYR A 231 16.31 -10.44 -10.88
N ASN A 232 17.54 -9.92 -11.02
CA ASN A 232 17.97 -8.70 -10.35
C ASN A 232 18.04 -7.56 -11.35
N PHE A 233 17.33 -6.48 -11.05
CA PHE A 233 17.31 -5.26 -11.85
C PHE A 233 18.03 -4.14 -11.09
N LYS A 234 19.02 -3.53 -11.71
CA LYS A 234 19.70 -2.35 -11.19
C LYS A 234 19.04 -1.10 -11.74
N LEU A 235 19.10 -0.01 -10.99
CA LEU A 235 18.69 1.29 -11.52
C LEU A 235 19.55 1.64 -12.74
N LEU A 236 18.90 1.92 -13.86
CA LEU A 236 19.56 2.29 -15.12
C LEU A 236 19.97 3.77 -15.14
N VAL A 237 19.29 4.61 -14.36
CA VAL A 237 19.52 6.06 -14.35
C VAL A 237 19.91 6.48 -12.93
N LYS A 238 21.11 7.08 -12.82
CA LYS A 238 21.55 7.77 -11.60
C LYS A 238 21.22 9.25 -11.78
N GLY A 239 20.14 9.70 -11.16
CA GLY A 239 19.76 11.11 -11.10
C GLY A 239 19.77 11.63 -9.67
N ASN A 240 19.66 12.94 -9.50
CA ASN A 240 19.37 13.50 -8.19
C ASN A 240 17.95 13.15 -7.80
N VAL A 241 17.77 12.50 -6.66
CA VAL A 241 16.44 12.23 -6.11
C VAL A 241 15.87 13.54 -5.60
N VAL A 242 14.77 13.98 -6.20
CA VAL A 242 14.02 15.18 -5.79
C VAL A 242 13.00 14.82 -4.72
N ASP A 243 12.31 13.72 -4.91
CA ASP A 243 11.32 13.18 -3.96
C ASP A 243 11.27 11.66 -4.10
N SER A 244 11.36 10.95 -2.98
CA SER A 244 11.26 9.48 -2.94
C SER A 244 9.92 9.00 -2.38
N THR A 245 8.99 9.90 -2.07
CA THR A 245 7.67 9.54 -1.52
C THR A 245 6.87 8.77 -2.56
N GLY A 246 6.41 7.57 -2.20
CA GLY A 246 5.65 6.70 -3.09
C GLY A 246 6.47 5.99 -4.17
N ALA A 247 7.81 6.14 -4.20
CA ALA A 247 8.65 5.46 -5.19
C ALA A 247 8.61 3.93 -5.05
N GLY A 248 8.29 3.41 -3.87
CA GLY A 248 8.08 1.99 -3.64
C GLY A 248 6.74 1.46 -4.13
N ASP A 249 5.77 2.37 -4.34
CA ASP A 249 4.40 2.05 -4.74
C ASP A 249 4.23 2.08 -6.30
N ALA A 250 5.29 2.40 -7.03
CA ALA A 250 5.29 2.61 -8.48
C ALA A 250 5.54 1.31 -9.27
#